data_a79fa1de26c6b1d487c73da127b0107e
#
_entry.id   a79fa1de26c6b1d487c73da127b0107e
#
_cell.length_a   1.000
_cell.length_b   1.000
_cell.length_c   1.000
_cell.angle_alpha   90.00
_cell.angle_beta   90.00
_cell.angle_gamma   90.00
#
_symmetry.space_group_name_H-M   'P 1'
#
loop_
_entity.id
_entity.type
_entity.pdbx_description
1 polymer ?
#
loop_
_entity_poly.entity_id
_entity_poly.type
_entity_poly.pdbx_seq_one_letter_code
_entity_poly.pdbx_strand_id
1 'polypeptide(L)'
;MKNKVKIIIFVGILLLACMLTIFGLSKVKVDDFHKTSVIFIVDSSASNQGKLPEQIKTLKQLCTLLDPEDHIKILRVSEDSYIIYEGSPQSTTEIRKATEAFTKYNEKEYGTAYGLSLSKAFNHSINMSKEGYQPAIVVMGDLENEGAVEKQINWASLPDDVAKVKDETGTLAMMFLYASPEKLDKVKETLSPVLGESKLIVSNEATVQKDLRKFLSAIGR
;
A
#
# COMPACT_ATOMS: atom_id res chain seq x y z
N MET A 1 31.74 60.60 -3.05
CA MET A 1 30.36 60.08 -3.35
C MET A 1 30.35 58.76 -4.13
N LYS A 2 31.18 58.60 -5.19
CA LYS A 2 31.17 57.38 -6.04
C LYS A 2 31.40 56.03 -5.30
N ASN A 3 32.24 55.99 -4.25
CA ASN A 3 32.52 54.74 -3.53
C ASN A 3 31.37 54.27 -2.61
N LYS A 4 30.61 55.19 -1.99
CA LYS A 4 29.47 54.85 -1.15
C LYS A 4 28.32 54.21 -1.94
N VAL A 5 28.09 54.69 -3.17
CA VAL A 5 27.07 54.13 -4.07
C VAL A 5 27.45 52.70 -4.50
N LYS A 6 28.73 52.44 -4.79
CA LYS A 6 29.19 51.10 -5.17
C LYS A 6 29.01 50.07 -4.03
N ILE A 7 29.26 50.50 -2.79
CA ILE A 7 29.10 49.64 -1.60
C ILE A 7 27.62 49.30 -1.38
N ILE A 8 26.71 50.26 -1.52
CA ILE A 8 25.28 50.06 -1.38
C ILE A 8 24.73 49.07 -2.42
N ILE A 9 25.18 49.21 -3.69
CA ILE A 9 24.78 48.30 -4.77
C ILE A 9 25.31 46.87 -4.48
N PHE A 10 26.56 46.73 -4.03
CA PHE A 10 27.15 45.43 -3.74
C PHE A 10 26.44 44.71 -2.56
N VAL A 11 26.12 45.44 -1.49
CA VAL A 11 25.35 44.89 -0.35
C VAL A 11 23.91 44.51 -0.78
N GLY A 12 23.28 45.29 -1.64
CA GLY A 12 21.96 44.99 -2.16
C GLY A 12 21.93 43.69 -3.00
N ILE A 13 22.96 43.50 -3.87
CA ILE A 13 23.11 42.27 -4.67
C ILE A 13 23.38 41.05 -3.77
N LEU A 14 24.21 41.22 -2.74
CA LEU A 14 24.51 40.14 -1.79
C LEU A 14 23.26 39.71 -1.01
N LEU A 15 22.46 40.67 -0.54
CA LEU A 15 21.19 40.40 0.14
C LEU A 15 20.16 39.73 -0.77
N LEU A 16 20.09 40.16 -2.03
CA LEU A 16 19.21 39.53 -3.01
C LEU A 16 19.64 38.08 -3.32
N ALA A 17 20.94 37.84 -3.45
CA ALA A 17 21.49 36.50 -3.64
C ALA A 17 21.23 35.61 -2.42
N CYS A 18 21.39 36.11 -1.19
CA CYS A 18 21.03 35.40 0.03
C CYS A 18 19.52 35.10 0.13
N MET A 19 18.65 36.03 -0.25
CA MET A 19 17.22 35.79 -0.30
C MET A 19 16.87 34.72 -1.34
N LEU A 20 17.44 34.77 -2.54
CA LEU A 20 17.21 33.78 -3.58
C LEU A 20 17.72 32.39 -3.19
N THR A 21 18.82 32.27 -2.45
CA THR A 21 19.30 31.00 -1.90
C THR A 21 18.37 30.48 -0.79
N ILE A 22 17.90 31.33 0.11
CA ILE A 22 16.95 30.96 1.17
C ILE A 22 15.60 30.53 0.56
N PHE A 23 15.07 31.27 -0.42
CA PHE A 23 13.87 30.88 -1.14
C PHE A 23 14.06 29.68 -2.07
N GLY A 24 15.24 29.49 -2.64
CA GLY A 24 15.60 28.29 -3.41
C GLY A 24 15.74 27.05 -2.54
N LEU A 25 16.34 27.19 -1.34
CA LEU A 25 16.49 26.11 -0.38
C LEU A 25 15.15 25.73 0.28
N SER A 26 14.20 26.67 0.40
CA SER A 26 12.86 26.34 0.91
C SER A 26 12.01 25.52 -0.07
N LYS A 27 12.47 25.34 -1.32
CA LYS A 27 11.88 24.44 -2.32
C LYS A 27 12.66 23.13 -2.50
N VAL A 28 13.79 22.95 -1.85
CA VAL A 28 14.31 21.61 -1.64
C VAL A 28 13.34 20.98 -0.63
N LYS A 29 12.34 20.24 -1.14
CA LYS A 29 11.68 19.24 -0.33
C LYS A 29 12.83 18.40 0.24
N VAL A 30 13.15 18.57 1.50
CA VAL A 30 13.74 17.49 2.28
C VAL A 30 12.81 16.33 1.96
N ASP A 31 13.32 15.25 1.37
CA ASP A 31 12.55 14.02 1.26
C ASP A 31 12.08 13.73 2.68
N ASP A 32 10.86 14.12 2.98
CA ASP A 32 10.20 13.69 4.19
C ASP A 32 10.26 12.19 4.12
N PHE A 33 10.90 11.58 5.11
CA PHE A 33 10.88 10.14 5.30
C PHE A 33 9.40 9.75 5.30
N HIS A 34 8.92 9.30 4.14
CA HIS A 34 7.51 9.00 3.97
C HIS A 34 7.25 7.71 4.73
N LYS A 35 6.65 7.88 5.91
CA LYS A 35 6.07 6.74 6.63
C LYS A 35 5.07 6.07 5.70
N THR A 36 5.12 4.77 5.63
CA THR A 36 4.22 4.00 4.77
C THR A 36 3.15 3.32 5.61
N SER A 37 1.91 3.34 5.16
CA SER A 37 0.84 2.51 5.72
C SER A 37 0.53 1.38 4.74
N VAL A 38 0.88 0.15 5.12
CA VAL A 38 0.64 -1.04 4.30
C VAL A 38 -0.57 -1.81 4.82
N ILE A 39 -1.59 -1.97 3.97
CA ILE A 39 -2.77 -2.75 4.28
C ILE A 39 -2.63 -4.13 3.61
N PHE A 40 -2.61 -5.19 4.40
CA PHE A 40 -2.62 -6.56 3.95
C PHE A 40 -4.05 -7.08 3.91
N ILE A 41 -4.49 -7.55 2.77
CA ILE A 41 -5.76 -8.27 2.57
C ILE A 41 -5.38 -9.72 2.32
N VAL A 42 -5.68 -10.60 3.27
CA VAL A 42 -5.24 -12.01 3.26
C VAL A 42 -6.44 -12.92 3.24
N ASP A 43 -6.55 -13.69 2.18
CA ASP A 43 -7.64 -14.63 1.98
C ASP A 43 -7.45 -15.90 2.79
N SER A 44 -8.39 -16.16 3.68
CA SER A 44 -8.47 -17.37 4.50
C SER A 44 -9.69 -18.24 4.14
N SER A 45 -10.28 -18.04 2.96
CA SER A 45 -11.39 -18.87 2.45
C SER A 45 -10.97 -20.32 2.26
N ALA A 46 -11.95 -21.20 2.12
CA ALA A 46 -11.73 -22.63 1.96
C ALA A 46 -10.85 -22.97 0.75
N SER A 47 -11.12 -22.32 -0.38
CA SER A 47 -10.36 -22.52 -1.64
C SER A 47 -8.89 -22.16 -1.52
N ASN A 48 -8.56 -21.27 -0.59
CA ASN A 48 -7.22 -20.69 -0.43
C ASN A 48 -6.41 -21.29 0.74
N GLN A 49 -6.98 -22.24 1.49
CA GLN A 49 -6.32 -22.85 2.67
C GLN A 49 -4.94 -23.45 2.38
N GLY A 50 -4.79 -24.07 1.19
CA GLY A 50 -3.50 -24.66 0.79
C GLY A 50 -2.38 -23.63 0.58
N LYS A 51 -2.73 -22.38 0.25
CA LYS A 51 -1.76 -21.27 0.01
C LYS A 51 -1.53 -20.40 1.25
N LEU A 52 -2.40 -20.50 2.23
CA LEU A 52 -2.39 -19.65 3.42
C LEU A 52 -1.04 -19.63 4.19
N PRO A 53 -0.34 -20.77 4.37
CA PRO A 53 0.98 -20.76 5.03
C PRO A 53 2.01 -19.89 4.31
N GLU A 54 2.05 -19.95 2.97
CA GLU A 54 2.97 -19.13 2.16
C GLU A 54 2.57 -17.66 2.15
N GLN A 55 1.29 -17.35 2.15
CA GLN A 55 0.79 -15.97 2.30
C GLN A 55 1.22 -15.37 3.65
N ILE A 56 1.05 -16.11 4.75
CA ILE A 56 1.48 -15.68 6.09
C ILE A 56 3.00 -15.50 6.14
N LYS A 57 3.76 -16.37 5.51
CA LYS A 57 5.21 -16.24 5.42
C LYS A 57 5.62 -14.98 4.67
N THR A 58 4.99 -14.69 3.53
CA THR A 58 5.24 -13.48 2.73
C THR A 58 4.83 -12.21 3.48
N LEU A 59 3.69 -12.22 4.17
CA LEU A 59 3.27 -11.13 5.03
C LEU A 59 4.33 -10.83 6.10
N LYS A 60 4.77 -11.85 6.85
CA LYS A 60 5.81 -11.69 7.88
C LYS A 60 7.12 -11.18 7.30
N GLN A 61 7.51 -11.67 6.12
CA GLN A 61 8.69 -11.19 5.42
C GLN A 61 8.56 -9.71 5.05
N LEU A 62 7.43 -9.27 4.50
CA LEU A 62 7.18 -7.85 4.22
C LEU A 62 7.26 -7.01 5.50
N CYS A 63 6.63 -7.45 6.59
CA CYS A 63 6.72 -6.74 7.87
C CYS A 63 8.17 -6.53 8.34
N THR A 64 9.08 -7.49 8.11
CA THR A 64 10.50 -7.34 8.49
C THR A 64 11.28 -6.36 7.61
N LEU A 65 10.74 -6.01 6.44
CA LEU A 65 11.34 -5.09 5.47
C LEU A 65 10.79 -3.65 5.58
N LEU A 66 9.79 -3.45 6.42
CA LEU A 66 9.22 -2.15 6.72
C LEU A 66 9.94 -1.52 7.93
N ASP A 67 9.95 -0.19 8.00
CA ASP A 67 10.55 0.55 9.09
C ASP A 67 9.67 0.51 10.36
N PRO A 68 10.25 0.68 11.55
CA PRO A 68 9.49 0.71 12.81
C PRO A 68 8.41 1.80 12.86
N GLU A 69 8.59 2.88 12.10
CA GLU A 69 7.67 4.02 12.02
C GLU A 69 6.55 3.81 11.01
N ASP A 70 6.65 2.77 10.16
CA ASP A 70 5.58 2.40 9.25
C ASP A 70 4.39 1.83 10.03
N HIS A 71 3.24 1.89 9.41
CA HIS A 71 2.00 1.36 9.95
C HIS A 71 1.53 0.19 9.11
N ILE A 72 1.04 -0.86 9.74
CA ILE A 72 0.38 -1.96 9.03
C ILE A 72 -1.01 -2.22 9.55
N LYS A 73 -1.88 -2.64 8.64
CA LYS A 73 -3.20 -3.17 8.94
C LYS A 73 -3.38 -4.50 8.24
N ILE A 74 -3.83 -5.52 8.97
CA ILE A 74 -4.05 -6.85 8.42
C ILE A 74 -5.54 -7.15 8.45
N LEU A 75 -6.11 -7.36 7.27
CA LEU A 75 -7.49 -7.77 7.05
C LEU A 75 -7.51 -9.25 6.68
N ARG A 76 -8.22 -10.06 7.46
CA ARG A 76 -8.58 -11.43 7.11
C ARG A 76 -9.85 -11.39 6.26
N VAL A 77 -9.81 -12.06 5.11
CA VAL A 77 -10.95 -12.21 4.21
C VAL A 77 -11.50 -13.61 4.30
N SER A 78 -12.80 -13.71 4.50
CA SER A 78 -13.63 -14.90 4.34
C SER A 78 -15.03 -14.44 3.91
N GLU A 79 -16.11 -14.92 4.48
CA GLU A 79 -17.49 -14.40 4.23
C GLU A 79 -17.65 -12.90 4.57
N ASP A 80 -16.71 -12.35 5.35
CA ASP A 80 -16.61 -10.94 5.72
C ASP A 80 -15.14 -10.50 5.75
N SER A 81 -14.92 -9.24 6.09
CA SER A 81 -13.60 -8.63 6.22
C SER A 81 -13.34 -8.29 7.69
N TYR A 82 -12.40 -8.97 8.31
CA TYR A 82 -12.06 -8.82 9.73
C TYR A 82 -10.71 -8.15 9.90
N ILE A 83 -10.65 -7.08 10.70
CA ILE A 83 -9.37 -6.50 11.14
C ILE A 83 -8.83 -7.43 12.23
N ILE A 84 -7.64 -7.98 12.00
CA ILE A 84 -7.02 -8.90 12.96
C ILE A 84 -5.78 -8.30 13.61
N TYR A 85 -5.17 -7.32 12.96
CA TYR A 85 -4.07 -6.55 13.51
C TYR A 85 -4.02 -5.14 12.90
N GLU A 86 -3.65 -4.17 13.72
CA GLU A 86 -3.35 -2.80 13.30
C GLU A 86 -2.28 -2.22 14.22
N GLY A 87 -1.17 -1.69 13.66
CA GLY A 87 -0.07 -1.11 14.43
C GLY A 87 1.29 -1.19 13.73
N SER A 88 2.37 -1.25 14.52
CA SER A 88 3.73 -1.29 14.00
C SER A 88 4.08 -2.64 13.34
N PRO A 89 4.80 -2.65 12.19
CA PRO A 89 5.28 -3.88 11.57
C PRO A 89 6.29 -4.65 12.43
N GLN A 90 6.89 -4.01 13.43
CA GLN A 90 7.87 -4.63 14.34
C GLN A 90 7.24 -5.37 15.53
N SER A 91 5.93 -5.30 15.72
CA SER A 91 5.20 -6.03 16.76
C SER A 91 5.05 -7.51 16.41
N THR A 92 6.17 -8.21 16.28
CA THR A 92 6.23 -9.60 15.75
C THR A 92 5.41 -10.59 16.58
N THR A 93 5.31 -10.40 17.89
CA THR A 93 4.51 -11.28 18.78
C THR A 93 3.02 -11.12 18.51
N GLU A 94 2.53 -9.90 18.39
CA GLU A 94 1.13 -9.59 18.11
C GLU A 94 0.75 -10.04 16.69
N ILE A 95 1.60 -9.78 15.70
CA ILE A 95 1.42 -10.25 14.33
C ILE A 95 1.38 -11.78 14.27
N ARG A 96 2.25 -12.46 15.02
CA ARG A 96 2.25 -13.92 15.10
C ARG A 96 0.93 -14.44 15.68
N LYS A 97 0.46 -13.88 16.81
CA LYS A 97 -0.82 -14.28 17.43
C LYS A 97 -2.00 -14.02 16.49
N ALA A 98 -2.01 -12.87 15.84
CA ALA A 98 -3.03 -12.51 14.86
C ALA A 98 -3.06 -13.51 13.69
N THR A 99 -1.88 -13.85 13.13
CA THR A 99 -1.77 -14.79 12.01
C THR A 99 -2.02 -16.25 12.39
N GLU A 100 -1.77 -16.65 13.62
CA GLU A 100 -2.16 -17.99 14.14
C GLU A 100 -3.69 -18.17 14.13
N ALA A 101 -4.45 -17.09 14.29
CA ALA A 101 -5.91 -17.13 14.20
C ALA A 101 -6.42 -17.42 12.75
N PHE A 102 -5.62 -17.14 11.71
CA PHE A 102 -5.97 -17.46 10.33
C PHE A 102 -6.01 -18.96 10.05
N THR A 103 -5.17 -19.73 10.72
CA THR A 103 -5.03 -21.16 10.44
C THR A 103 -6.21 -21.97 10.93
N LYS A 104 -7.09 -21.37 11.73
CA LYS A 104 -8.33 -22.00 12.18
C LYS A 104 -9.42 -21.74 11.15
N TYR A 105 -9.48 -22.61 10.15
CA TYR A 105 -10.59 -22.64 9.21
C TYR A 105 -11.91 -22.82 9.97
N ASN A 106 -12.87 -21.97 9.67
CA ASN A 106 -14.21 -22.11 10.17
C ASN A 106 -15.10 -22.64 9.02
N GLU A 107 -15.49 -23.89 9.09
CA GLU A 107 -16.34 -24.53 8.07
C GLU A 107 -17.70 -23.84 7.86
N LYS A 108 -18.07 -22.91 8.73
CA LYS A 108 -19.31 -22.14 8.63
C LYS A 108 -19.12 -20.81 7.87
N GLU A 109 -17.89 -20.43 7.55
CA GLU A 109 -17.60 -19.20 6.80
C GLU A 109 -17.53 -19.53 5.31
N TYR A 110 -18.60 -19.23 4.58
CA TYR A 110 -18.67 -19.41 3.14
C TYR A 110 -18.52 -18.08 2.42
N GLY A 111 -17.65 -18.05 1.39
CA GLY A 111 -17.49 -16.91 0.50
C GLY A 111 -16.24 -16.11 0.74
N THR A 112 -16.04 -15.12 -0.11
CA THR A 112 -14.84 -14.29 -0.13
C THR A 112 -15.19 -12.82 -0.33
N ALA A 113 -15.10 -12.03 0.74
CA ALA A 113 -15.53 -10.63 0.78
C ALA A 113 -14.41 -9.66 0.32
N TYR A 114 -13.79 -9.92 -0.83
CA TYR A 114 -12.69 -9.06 -1.34
C TYR A 114 -13.12 -7.62 -1.60
N GLY A 115 -14.31 -7.40 -2.19
CA GLY A 115 -14.79 -6.04 -2.46
C GLY A 115 -14.98 -5.23 -1.20
N LEU A 116 -15.53 -5.84 -0.15
CA LEU A 116 -15.64 -5.20 1.16
C LEU A 116 -14.26 -4.91 1.78
N SER A 117 -13.30 -5.83 1.64
CA SER A 117 -11.94 -5.66 2.15
C SER A 117 -11.19 -4.55 1.41
N LEU A 118 -11.33 -4.47 0.10
CA LEU A 118 -10.79 -3.37 -0.71
C LEU A 118 -11.40 -2.03 -0.30
N SER A 119 -12.72 -1.96 -0.13
CA SER A 119 -13.40 -0.74 0.35
C SER A 119 -12.86 -0.28 1.72
N LYS A 120 -12.69 -1.21 2.68
CA LYS A 120 -12.08 -0.91 3.98
C LYS A 120 -10.63 -0.43 3.84
N ALA A 121 -9.85 -1.06 2.95
CA ALA A 121 -8.46 -0.68 2.68
C ALA A 121 -8.38 0.72 2.05
N PHE A 122 -9.25 1.05 1.09
CA PHE A 122 -9.30 2.36 0.46
C PHE A 122 -9.63 3.47 1.47
N ASN A 123 -10.66 3.27 2.30
CA ASN A 123 -11.01 4.23 3.35
C ASN A 123 -9.87 4.42 4.35
N HIS A 124 -9.19 3.33 4.74
CA HIS A 124 -8.04 3.41 5.63
C HIS A 124 -6.86 4.15 4.97
N SER A 125 -6.57 3.88 3.69
CA SER A 125 -5.54 4.57 2.91
C SER A 125 -5.74 6.09 2.90
N ILE A 126 -6.97 6.55 2.68
CA ILE A 126 -7.33 7.97 2.70
C ILE A 126 -7.12 8.57 4.09
N ASN A 127 -7.49 7.86 5.16
CA ASN A 127 -7.30 8.35 6.52
C ASN A 127 -5.82 8.44 6.90
N MET A 128 -5.03 7.40 6.62
CA MET A 128 -3.59 7.38 6.92
C MET A 128 -2.82 8.42 6.11
N SER A 129 -3.25 8.71 4.88
CA SER A 129 -2.65 9.77 4.07
C SER A 129 -2.80 11.16 4.73
N LYS A 130 -3.93 11.43 5.40
CA LYS A 130 -4.15 12.67 6.17
C LYS A 130 -3.22 12.76 7.39
N GLU A 131 -2.72 11.63 7.88
CA GLU A 131 -1.74 11.53 8.96
C GLU A 131 -0.28 11.53 8.45
N GLY A 132 -0.08 11.73 7.13
CA GLY A 132 1.24 11.83 6.51
C GLY A 132 1.84 10.49 6.08
N TYR A 133 1.06 9.41 6.04
CA TYR A 133 1.52 8.11 5.55
C TYR A 133 1.28 7.96 4.05
N GLN A 134 2.24 7.36 3.35
CA GLN A 134 2.04 6.90 1.98
C GLN A 134 1.29 5.56 1.99
N PRO A 135 0.10 5.46 1.38
CA PRO A 135 -0.67 4.23 1.40
C PRO A 135 -0.17 3.19 0.40
N ALA A 136 -0.22 1.93 0.82
CA ALA A 136 0.02 0.78 -0.03
C ALA A 136 -0.91 -0.38 0.37
N ILE A 137 -1.33 -1.18 -0.61
CA ILE A 137 -2.24 -2.31 -0.41
C ILE A 137 -1.62 -3.57 -1.00
N VAL A 138 -1.60 -4.64 -0.21
CA VAL A 138 -1.13 -5.97 -0.64
C VAL A 138 -2.30 -6.94 -0.53
N VAL A 139 -2.72 -7.48 -1.67
CA VAL A 139 -3.81 -8.45 -1.76
C VAL A 139 -3.22 -9.84 -2.00
N MET A 140 -3.51 -10.76 -1.10
CA MET A 140 -3.02 -12.15 -1.14
C MET A 140 -4.20 -13.12 -1.19
N GLY A 141 -4.35 -13.85 -2.29
CA GLY A 141 -5.41 -14.83 -2.45
C GLY A 141 -5.74 -15.11 -3.91
N ASP A 142 -6.74 -15.94 -4.14
CA ASP A 142 -7.12 -16.42 -5.48
C ASP A 142 -7.98 -15.42 -6.28
N LEU A 143 -8.50 -14.37 -5.64
CA LEU A 143 -9.40 -13.34 -6.21
C LEU A 143 -10.71 -13.93 -6.75
N GLU A 144 -11.14 -15.07 -6.22
CA GLU A 144 -12.44 -15.61 -6.56
C GLU A 144 -13.55 -14.86 -5.84
N ASN A 145 -14.58 -14.51 -6.60
CA ASN A 145 -15.77 -13.86 -6.07
C ASN A 145 -16.77 -14.93 -5.62
N GLU A 146 -16.83 -15.19 -4.33
CA GLU A 146 -17.77 -16.12 -3.74
C GLU A 146 -18.66 -15.44 -2.70
N GLY A 147 -19.88 -15.94 -2.51
CA GLY A 147 -20.82 -15.42 -1.52
C GLY A 147 -21.62 -14.20 -2.00
N ALA A 148 -21.97 -13.30 -1.08
CA ALA A 148 -22.88 -12.18 -1.34
C ALA A 148 -22.29 -11.17 -2.35
N VAL A 149 -23.07 -10.84 -3.37
CA VAL A 149 -22.63 -10.02 -4.52
C VAL A 149 -22.11 -8.65 -4.08
N GLU A 150 -22.73 -8.03 -3.11
CA GLU A 150 -22.33 -6.72 -2.56
C GLU A 150 -20.98 -6.72 -1.85
N LYS A 151 -20.45 -7.90 -1.52
CA LYS A 151 -19.13 -8.07 -0.89
C LYS A 151 -18.04 -8.45 -1.89
N GLN A 152 -18.42 -8.75 -3.14
CA GLN A 152 -17.49 -9.18 -4.19
C GLN A 152 -16.74 -8.01 -4.82
N ILE A 153 -15.63 -8.30 -5.52
CA ILE A 153 -14.96 -7.29 -6.34
C ILE A 153 -15.89 -6.88 -7.49
N ASN A 154 -16.26 -5.63 -7.52
CA ASN A 154 -16.87 -5.03 -8.70
C ASN A 154 -15.79 -4.55 -9.66
N TRP A 155 -15.41 -5.42 -10.60
CA TRP A 155 -14.34 -5.13 -11.55
C TRP A 155 -14.64 -3.93 -12.47
N ALA A 156 -15.92 -3.58 -12.66
CA ALA A 156 -16.31 -2.45 -13.51
C ALA A 156 -16.07 -1.10 -12.82
N SER A 157 -16.31 -1.01 -11.49
CA SER A 157 -16.10 0.23 -10.72
C SER A 157 -14.71 0.32 -10.05
N LEU A 158 -13.99 -0.80 -9.96
CA LEU A 158 -12.70 -0.85 -9.26
C LEU A 158 -11.68 0.20 -9.77
N PRO A 159 -11.55 0.47 -11.10
CA PRO A 159 -10.64 1.52 -11.58
C PRO A 159 -11.00 2.91 -11.04
N ASP A 160 -12.30 3.24 -10.99
CA ASP A 160 -12.78 4.53 -10.49
C ASP A 160 -12.52 4.66 -8.99
N ASP A 161 -12.76 3.59 -8.22
CA ASP A 161 -12.48 3.55 -6.79
C ASP A 161 -10.98 3.76 -6.50
N VAL A 162 -10.11 3.09 -7.26
CA VAL A 162 -8.64 3.22 -7.16
C VAL A 162 -8.18 4.63 -7.58
N ALA A 163 -8.74 5.17 -8.68
CA ALA A 163 -8.45 6.53 -9.13
C ALA A 163 -8.78 7.56 -8.04
N LYS A 164 -9.97 7.43 -7.45
CA LYS A 164 -10.39 8.30 -6.34
C LYS A 164 -9.41 8.25 -5.16
N VAL A 165 -9.02 7.06 -4.71
CA VAL A 165 -8.04 6.92 -3.60
C VAL A 165 -6.72 7.57 -3.98
N LYS A 166 -6.21 7.31 -5.20
CA LYS A 166 -4.96 7.91 -5.70
C LYS A 166 -5.03 9.44 -5.74
N ASP A 167 -6.16 10.00 -6.17
CA ASP A 167 -6.36 11.45 -6.23
C ASP A 167 -6.40 12.07 -4.81
N GLU A 168 -7.08 11.42 -3.87
CA GLU A 168 -7.18 11.90 -2.48
C GLU A 168 -5.86 11.74 -1.70
N THR A 169 -5.03 10.75 -2.04
CA THR A 169 -3.79 10.44 -1.32
C THR A 169 -2.52 10.93 -2.03
N GLY A 170 -2.64 11.39 -3.28
CA GLY A 170 -1.52 11.76 -4.15
C GLY A 170 -0.72 10.58 -4.70
N THR A 171 -0.78 9.41 -4.08
CA THR A 171 -0.11 8.18 -4.51
C THR A 171 -0.79 6.96 -3.92
N LEU A 172 -0.76 5.84 -4.64
CA LEU A 172 -1.19 4.53 -4.15
C LEU A 172 -0.36 3.45 -4.84
N ALA A 173 0.25 2.55 -4.08
CA ALA A 173 0.87 1.34 -4.62
C ALA A 173 0.01 0.13 -4.27
N MET A 174 -0.15 -0.79 -5.21
CA MET A 174 -0.89 -2.04 -4.99
C MET A 174 -0.09 -3.24 -5.47
N MET A 175 -0.15 -4.32 -4.69
CA MET A 175 0.46 -5.60 -5.04
C MET A 175 -0.57 -6.72 -4.92
N PHE A 176 -0.61 -7.59 -5.94
CA PHE A 176 -1.49 -8.76 -5.98
C PHE A 176 -0.68 -10.03 -6.09
N LEU A 177 -0.98 -11.02 -5.23
CA LEU A 177 -0.22 -12.25 -5.05
C LEU A 177 -1.14 -13.46 -4.95
N TYR A 178 -0.64 -14.61 -5.42
CA TYR A 178 -1.25 -15.94 -5.22
C TYR A 178 -2.54 -16.21 -6.02
N ALA A 179 -2.98 -15.28 -6.85
CA ALA A 179 -4.09 -15.53 -7.77
C ALA A 179 -3.64 -16.33 -9.01
N SER A 180 -4.61 -16.86 -9.75
CA SER A 180 -4.34 -17.52 -11.02
C SER A 180 -3.79 -16.54 -12.05
N PRO A 181 -3.01 -16.99 -13.06
CA PRO A 181 -2.51 -16.11 -14.12
C PRO A 181 -3.62 -15.29 -14.79
N GLU A 182 -4.79 -15.91 -15.06
CA GLU A 182 -5.93 -15.23 -15.64
C GLU A 182 -6.45 -14.07 -14.77
N LYS A 183 -6.54 -14.28 -13.44
CA LYS A 183 -6.94 -13.23 -12.50
C LYS A 183 -5.90 -12.12 -12.41
N LEU A 184 -4.63 -12.49 -12.41
CA LEU A 184 -3.52 -11.52 -12.40
C LEU A 184 -3.48 -10.69 -13.68
N ASP A 185 -3.76 -11.28 -14.83
CA ASP A 185 -3.88 -10.53 -16.10
C ASP A 185 -5.07 -9.59 -16.08
N LYS A 186 -6.23 -10.04 -15.57
CA LYS A 186 -7.39 -9.17 -15.35
C LYS A 186 -7.08 -7.98 -14.42
N VAL A 187 -6.33 -8.20 -13.35
CA VAL A 187 -5.85 -7.11 -12.46
C VAL A 187 -5.03 -6.10 -13.25
N LYS A 188 -4.07 -6.57 -14.08
CA LYS A 188 -3.23 -5.69 -14.91
C LYS A 188 -4.07 -4.88 -15.89
N GLU A 189 -4.92 -5.53 -16.66
CA GLU A 189 -5.80 -4.87 -17.64
C GLU A 189 -6.67 -3.80 -16.97
N THR A 190 -7.19 -4.11 -15.78
CA THR A 190 -8.10 -3.22 -15.05
C THR A 190 -7.38 -2.05 -14.38
N LEU A 191 -6.23 -2.27 -13.75
CA LEU A 191 -5.60 -1.28 -12.85
C LEU A 191 -4.34 -0.61 -13.41
N SER A 192 -3.66 -1.19 -14.43
CA SER A 192 -2.47 -0.52 -15.01
C SER A 192 -2.77 0.85 -15.61
N PRO A 193 -3.95 1.10 -16.25
CA PRO A 193 -4.28 2.43 -16.74
C PRO A 193 -4.35 3.51 -15.66
N VAL A 194 -4.72 3.13 -14.44
CA VAL A 194 -4.89 4.04 -13.30
C VAL A 194 -3.61 4.20 -12.48
N LEU A 195 -2.98 3.08 -12.12
CA LEU A 195 -1.81 3.08 -11.22
C LEU A 195 -0.48 3.27 -11.96
N GLY A 196 -0.40 2.78 -13.20
CA GLY A 196 0.86 2.65 -13.93
C GLY A 196 1.69 1.44 -13.46
N GLU A 197 2.62 1.00 -14.30
CA GLU A 197 3.42 -0.22 -14.03
C GLU A 197 4.35 -0.12 -12.81
N SER A 198 4.77 1.09 -12.46
CA SER A 198 5.64 1.30 -11.30
C SER A 198 4.93 1.20 -9.94
N LYS A 199 3.60 1.33 -9.92
CA LYS A 199 2.78 1.30 -8.70
C LYS A 199 1.86 0.08 -8.62
N LEU A 200 1.67 -0.65 -9.71
CA LEU A 200 0.94 -1.91 -9.75
C LEU A 200 1.91 -3.08 -9.90
N ILE A 201 2.04 -3.89 -8.86
CA ILE A 201 2.86 -5.09 -8.87
C ILE A 201 1.94 -6.31 -8.88
N VAL A 202 2.12 -7.17 -9.85
CA VAL A 202 1.39 -8.43 -9.98
C VAL A 202 2.39 -9.55 -9.99
N SER A 203 2.26 -10.49 -9.06
CA SER A 203 3.25 -11.54 -8.84
C SER A 203 2.62 -12.92 -8.76
N ASN A 204 3.30 -13.88 -9.33
CA ASN A 204 3.03 -15.30 -9.14
C ASN A 204 4.02 -15.92 -8.14
N GLU A 205 3.79 -17.17 -7.75
CA GLU A 205 4.60 -17.87 -6.76
C GLU A 205 6.10 -17.93 -7.12
N ALA A 206 6.44 -18.03 -8.41
CA ALA A 206 7.82 -18.12 -8.88
C ALA A 206 8.56 -16.77 -8.81
N THR A 207 7.85 -15.65 -8.86
CA THR A 207 8.43 -14.30 -8.94
C THR A 207 8.31 -13.49 -7.66
N VAL A 208 7.62 -14.00 -6.64
CA VAL A 208 7.31 -13.30 -5.38
C VAL A 208 8.53 -12.55 -4.82
N GLN A 209 9.68 -13.21 -4.64
CA GLN A 209 10.85 -12.60 -4.02
C GLN A 209 11.41 -11.40 -4.82
N LYS A 210 11.37 -11.48 -6.14
CA LYS A 210 11.77 -10.37 -7.03
C LYS A 210 10.76 -9.24 -6.96
N ASP A 211 9.49 -9.57 -6.95
CA ASP A 211 8.40 -8.61 -7.02
C ASP A 211 8.16 -7.90 -5.69
N LEU A 212 8.50 -8.53 -4.55
CA LEU A 212 8.58 -7.86 -3.25
C LEU A 212 9.55 -6.67 -3.27
N ARG A 213 10.72 -6.83 -3.93
CA ARG A 213 11.68 -5.72 -4.08
C ARG A 213 11.12 -4.58 -4.94
N LYS A 214 10.37 -4.92 -6.00
CA LYS A 214 9.69 -3.89 -6.82
C LYS A 214 8.63 -3.17 -6.01
N PHE A 215 7.87 -3.91 -5.19
CA PHE A 215 6.87 -3.31 -4.31
C PHE A 215 7.52 -2.36 -3.29
N LEU A 216 8.61 -2.77 -2.65
CA LEU A 216 9.35 -1.90 -1.74
C LEU A 216 9.84 -0.64 -2.45
N SER A 217 10.42 -0.78 -3.65
CA SER A 217 10.79 0.39 -4.47
C SER A 217 9.59 1.27 -4.83
N ALA A 218 8.41 0.68 -5.10
CA ALA A 218 7.18 1.43 -5.39
C ALA A 218 6.69 2.27 -4.21
N ILE A 219 7.00 1.86 -2.99
CA ILE A 219 6.68 2.58 -1.74
C ILE A 219 7.87 3.37 -1.17
N GLY A 220 8.95 3.53 -1.94
CA GLY A 220 10.11 4.33 -1.54
C GLY A 220 11.05 3.66 -0.53
N ARG A 221 11.11 2.31 -0.54
CA ARG A 221 11.98 1.49 0.32
C ARG A 221 13.04 0.74 -0.48
#